data_77d72ad401bd918c52fdbf7c9adc1031
#
_entry.id   77d72ad401bd918c52fdbf7c9adc1031
#
_cell.length_a   1.000
_cell.length_b   1.000
_cell.length_c   1.000
_cell.angle_alpha   90.00
_cell.angle_beta   90.00
_cell.angle_gamma   90.00
#
_symmetry.space_group_name_H-M   'P 1'
#
loop_
_entity.id
_entity.type
_entity.pdbx_description
1 polymer ?
#
loop_
_entity_poly.entity_id
_entity_poly.type
_entity_poly.pdbx_seq_one_letter_code
_entity_poly.pdbx_strand_id
1 'polypeptide(L)'
;MVFKFTIDNVINQYVPSNQVSRLPKPIARFLGKHSTRPVADYWIWIEICVASFCGIALLEGVFKSHTVFQNHNAPMIIASYGASAILCFNAIGAPLAQPRNVLMGQIISSIVGVCIQKLFSLSEGGRANYWASGALSVGVSSTLMSIFNCVHPPAGASALLPSIDEQIRDMSWWYLPMQIVSSVLIVFVALITGNIIRTYPSYWWSPSPLGKNQGQQESVEEPKSDTSSEREGVTLIPGLKSIELSTTSILVPEEVDLSELEIEWLCTLQNRLKGPLPV
;
A
#
# COMPACT_ATOMS: atom_id res chain seq x y z
N MET A 1 -7.86 -12.12 -24.97
CA MET A 1 -7.16 -12.31 -23.67
C MET A 1 -6.38 -11.03 -23.38
N VAL A 2 -6.65 -10.35 -22.26
CA VAL A 2 -5.94 -9.12 -21.89
C VAL A 2 -4.69 -9.51 -21.09
N PHE A 3 -3.51 -9.01 -21.52
CA PHE A 3 -2.26 -9.26 -20.80
C PHE A 3 -2.27 -8.48 -19.48
N LYS A 4 -2.24 -9.19 -18.35
CA LYS A 4 -2.11 -8.60 -17.00
C LYS A 4 -0.86 -9.16 -16.36
N PHE A 5 0.12 -8.32 -16.08
CA PHE A 5 1.40 -8.72 -15.47
C PHE A 5 1.75 -7.79 -14.31
N THR A 6 2.06 -8.40 -13.17
CA THR A 6 2.78 -7.78 -12.06
C THR A 6 3.85 -8.74 -11.58
N ILE A 7 4.89 -8.21 -10.94
CA ILE A 7 5.98 -9.02 -10.39
C ILE A 7 5.47 -10.05 -9.38
N ASP A 8 4.34 -9.78 -8.74
CA ASP A 8 3.71 -10.66 -7.75
C ASP A 8 3.32 -12.02 -8.34
N ASN A 9 2.97 -12.06 -9.64
CA ASN A 9 2.68 -13.32 -10.33
C ASN A 9 3.86 -14.29 -10.34
N VAL A 10 5.08 -13.75 -10.19
CA VAL A 10 6.32 -14.55 -10.18
C VAL A 10 6.87 -14.70 -8.77
N ILE A 11 6.87 -13.63 -7.98
CA ILE A 11 7.58 -13.59 -6.69
C ILE A 11 6.76 -14.20 -5.56
N ASN A 12 5.44 -14.07 -5.53
CA ASN A 12 4.62 -14.52 -4.40
C ASN A 12 4.78 -16.00 -4.06
N GLN A 13 5.11 -16.85 -5.03
CA GLN A 13 5.39 -18.27 -4.79
C GLN A 13 6.67 -18.52 -3.96
N TYR A 14 7.62 -17.58 -3.98
CA TYR A 14 8.89 -17.69 -3.24
C TYR A 14 8.86 -16.95 -1.91
N VAL A 15 7.91 -16.03 -1.72
CA VAL A 15 7.77 -15.28 -0.48
C VAL A 15 7.15 -16.20 0.59
N PRO A 16 7.80 -16.37 1.75
CA PRO A 16 7.24 -17.20 2.83
C PRO A 16 5.95 -16.58 3.36
N SER A 17 5.03 -17.44 3.78
CA SER A 17 3.79 -17.01 4.44
C SER A 17 4.10 -16.18 5.70
N ASN A 18 3.21 -15.26 6.03
CA ASN A 18 3.38 -14.38 7.18
C ASN A 18 3.48 -15.18 8.49
N GLN A 19 4.65 -15.12 9.14
CA GLN A 19 4.95 -15.84 10.39
C GLN A 19 4.79 -14.96 11.64
N VAL A 20 4.24 -13.76 11.54
CA VAL A 20 4.06 -12.84 12.68
C VAL A 20 3.26 -13.50 13.81
N SER A 21 2.34 -14.41 13.49
CA SER A 21 1.58 -15.17 14.49
C SER A 21 2.42 -16.08 15.40
N ARG A 22 3.66 -16.42 15.00
CA ARG A 22 4.58 -17.23 15.81
C ARG A 22 5.38 -16.41 16.82
N LEU A 23 5.34 -15.09 16.72
CA LEU A 23 6.06 -14.20 17.61
C LEU A 23 5.33 -14.02 18.95
N PRO A 24 6.04 -13.62 20.03
CA PRO A 24 5.42 -13.26 21.32
C PRO A 24 4.32 -12.20 21.11
N LYS A 25 3.22 -12.35 21.86
CA LYS A 25 2.03 -11.48 21.74
C LYS A 25 2.32 -9.98 21.66
N PRO A 26 3.21 -9.37 22.50
CA PRO A 26 3.49 -7.94 22.41
C PRO A 26 4.13 -7.56 21.07
N ILE A 27 5.07 -8.37 20.56
CA ILE A 27 5.72 -8.12 19.25
C ILE A 27 4.72 -8.32 18.12
N ALA A 28 3.96 -9.41 18.14
CA ALA A 28 2.94 -9.68 17.13
C ALA A 28 1.89 -8.55 17.06
N ARG A 29 1.53 -7.94 18.20
CA ARG A 29 0.64 -6.78 18.26
C ARG A 29 1.21 -5.60 17.46
N PHE A 30 2.44 -5.20 17.70
CA PHE A 30 3.09 -4.09 16.98
C PHE A 30 3.34 -4.37 15.49
N LEU A 31 3.28 -5.64 15.08
CA LEU A 31 3.38 -6.06 13.69
C LEU A 31 2.01 -6.26 13.02
N GLY A 32 0.93 -5.75 13.61
CA GLY A 32 -0.41 -5.75 13.02
C GLY A 32 -1.22 -7.03 13.26
N LYS A 33 -0.80 -7.90 14.19
CA LYS A 33 -1.52 -9.16 14.48
C LYS A 33 -2.28 -9.06 15.80
N HIS A 34 -3.38 -8.32 15.80
CA HIS A 34 -4.32 -8.24 16.92
C HIS A 34 -5.71 -7.82 16.42
N SER A 35 -6.72 -8.08 17.24
CA SER A 35 -8.08 -7.58 17.01
C SER A 35 -8.27 -6.25 17.74
N THR A 36 -8.91 -5.31 17.09
CA THR A 36 -9.31 -4.03 17.69
C THR A 36 -10.78 -4.02 18.04
N ARG A 37 -11.13 -3.26 19.07
CA ARG A 37 -12.53 -2.97 19.39
C ARG A 37 -12.95 -1.69 18.68
N PRO A 38 -14.22 -1.54 18.30
CA PRO A 38 -14.72 -0.26 17.79
C PRO A 38 -14.51 0.81 18.86
N VAL A 39 -13.97 1.94 18.43
CA VAL A 39 -13.68 3.12 19.26
C VAL A 39 -14.36 4.33 18.66
N ALA A 40 -14.61 5.36 19.46
CA ALA A 40 -15.19 6.61 18.97
C ALA A 40 -14.17 7.36 18.08
N ASP A 41 -14.65 8.01 17.03
CA ASP A 41 -13.86 8.67 15.99
C ASP A 41 -12.88 9.72 16.52
N TYR A 42 -13.24 10.42 17.60
CA TYR A 42 -12.36 11.44 18.19
C TYR A 42 -11.04 10.84 18.70
N TRP A 43 -11.00 9.58 19.15
CA TRP A 43 -9.76 8.91 19.51
C TRP A 43 -8.88 8.64 18.29
N ILE A 44 -9.50 8.30 17.15
CA ILE A 44 -8.81 8.12 15.87
C ILE A 44 -8.23 9.46 15.41
N TRP A 45 -8.96 10.55 15.53
CA TRP A 45 -8.45 11.89 15.17
C TRP A 45 -7.26 12.32 16.02
N ILE A 46 -7.30 12.05 17.32
CA ILE A 46 -6.18 12.33 18.23
C ILE A 46 -4.97 11.45 17.85
N GLU A 47 -5.18 10.16 17.59
CA GLU A 47 -4.12 9.26 17.13
C GLU A 47 -3.47 9.79 15.84
N ILE A 48 -4.24 10.16 14.82
CA ILE A 48 -3.74 10.70 13.57
C ILE A 48 -2.90 11.95 13.81
N CYS A 49 -3.39 12.89 14.62
CA CYS A 49 -2.68 14.12 14.93
C CYS A 49 -1.34 13.84 15.62
N VAL A 50 -1.35 13.03 16.68
CA VAL A 50 -0.15 12.67 17.43
C VAL A 50 0.83 11.88 16.57
N ALA A 51 0.35 10.89 15.81
CA ALA A 51 1.19 10.08 14.93
C ALA A 51 1.87 10.92 13.84
N SER A 52 1.11 11.81 13.19
CA SER A 52 1.65 12.71 12.16
C SER A 52 2.68 13.66 12.73
N PHE A 53 2.40 14.27 13.88
CA PHE A 53 3.35 15.14 14.54
C PHE A 53 4.62 14.39 14.95
N CYS A 54 4.49 13.25 15.64
CA CYS A 54 5.63 12.47 16.10
C CYS A 54 6.47 11.91 14.93
N GLY A 55 5.81 11.44 13.85
CA GLY A 55 6.49 10.92 12.67
C GLY A 55 7.33 11.97 11.97
N ILE A 56 6.77 13.15 11.72
CA ILE A 56 7.49 14.24 11.06
C ILE A 56 8.57 14.82 11.99
N ALA A 57 8.25 15.06 13.26
CA ALA A 57 9.23 15.57 14.23
C ALA A 57 10.43 14.62 14.43
N LEU A 58 10.18 13.29 14.38
CA LEU A 58 11.27 12.31 14.44
C LEU A 58 12.20 12.42 13.22
N LEU A 59 11.64 12.54 12.02
CA LEU A 59 12.43 12.71 10.79
C LEU A 59 13.27 13.98 10.86
N GLU A 60 12.64 15.12 11.17
CA GLU A 60 13.34 16.40 11.29
C GLU A 60 14.41 16.35 12.38
N GLY A 61 14.10 15.74 13.53
CA GLY A 61 15.04 15.58 14.63
C GLY A 61 16.27 14.76 14.24
N VAL A 62 16.09 13.65 13.51
CA VAL A 62 17.20 12.81 13.05
C VAL A 62 18.08 13.55 12.05
N PHE A 63 17.51 14.22 11.05
CA PHE A 63 18.30 14.90 10.02
C PHE A 63 18.84 16.27 10.46
N LYS A 64 18.23 16.90 11.48
CA LYS A 64 18.77 18.10 12.11
C LYS A 64 19.94 17.79 13.04
N SER A 65 20.03 16.57 13.57
CA SER A 65 21.12 16.15 14.45
C SER A 65 22.45 16.03 13.69
N HIS A 66 23.58 16.09 14.43
CA HIS A 66 24.91 15.90 13.85
C HIS A 66 25.13 14.47 13.35
N THR A 67 24.58 14.19 12.16
CA THR A 67 24.69 12.91 11.48
C THR A 67 25.56 13.02 10.23
N VAL A 68 25.95 11.89 9.67
CA VAL A 68 26.68 11.84 8.37
C VAL A 68 25.96 12.58 7.26
N PHE A 69 24.63 12.65 7.32
CA PHE A 69 23.82 13.35 6.32
C PHE A 69 24.06 14.84 6.25
N GLN A 70 24.41 15.50 7.37
CA GLN A 70 24.77 16.93 7.35
C GLN A 70 26.04 17.21 6.55
N ASN A 71 27.00 16.29 6.56
CA ASN A 71 28.23 16.43 5.77
C ASN A 71 27.94 16.40 4.24
N HIS A 72 26.77 15.93 3.85
CA HIS A 72 26.32 15.84 2.46
C HIS A 72 25.18 16.82 2.16
N ASN A 73 25.07 17.89 2.96
CA ASN A 73 24.07 18.95 2.77
C ASN A 73 22.62 18.42 2.68
N ALA A 74 22.30 17.38 3.46
CA ALA A 74 20.96 16.83 3.48
C ALA A 74 19.93 17.83 4.03
N PRO A 75 18.76 17.99 3.39
CA PRO A 75 17.68 18.80 3.95
C PRO A 75 17.16 18.19 5.25
N MET A 76 16.60 19.03 6.11
CA MET A 76 16.01 18.58 7.37
C MET A 76 14.85 17.61 7.16
N ILE A 77 14.11 17.76 6.06
CA ILE A 77 13.04 16.87 5.64
C ILE A 77 12.88 16.89 4.11
N ILE A 78 12.45 15.77 3.56
CA ILE A 78 12.02 15.69 2.16
C ILE A 78 10.50 15.82 2.14
N ALA A 79 9.98 16.81 1.41
CA ALA A 79 8.56 17.18 1.41
C ALA A 79 7.60 16.02 1.07
N SER A 80 8.04 15.01 0.32
CA SER A 80 7.25 13.80 0.01
C SER A 80 6.80 13.05 1.27
N TYR A 81 7.55 13.16 2.39
CA TYR A 81 7.18 12.50 3.65
C TYR A 81 5.99 13.13 4.36
N GLY A 82 5.65 14.39 4.08
CA GLY A 82 4.37 14.95 4.52
C GLY A 82 3.17 14.18 3.95
N ALA A 83 3.20 13.86 2.65
CA ALA A 83 2.16 13.04 2.02
C ALA A 83 2.22 11.56 2.47
N SER A 84 3.43 11.01 2.65
CA SER A 84 3.59 9.65 3.21
C SER A 84 3.04 9.56 4.63
N ALA A 85 3.21 10.58 5.46
CA ALA A 85 2.65 10.65 6.81
C ALA A 85 1.11 10.60 6.79
N ILE A 86 0.46 11.36 5.90
CA ILE A 86 -1.00 11.31 5.74
C ILE A 86 -1.46 9.89 5.36
N LEU A 87 -0.79 9.22 4.43
CA LEU A 87 -1.14 7.85 4.06
C LEU A 87 -0.92 6.87 5.22
N CYS A 88 0.26 6.89 5.84
CA CYS A 88 0.64 5.90 6.85
C CYS A 88 -0.06 6.10 8.20
N PHE A 89 -0.54 7.31 8.53
CA PHE A 89 -1.17 7.59 9.82
C PHE A 89 -2.68 7.80 9.72
N ASN A 90 -3.20 8.28 8.60
CA ASN A 90 -4.63 8.50 8.41
C ASN A 90 -5.27 7.34 7.62
N ALA A 91 -4.78 7.05 6.42
CA ALA A 91 -5.33 6.03 5.53
C ALA A 91 -4.65 4.66 5.70
N ILE A 92 -4.48 4.19 6.93
CA ILE A 92 -3.67 3.00 7.28
C ILE A 92 -4.14 1.70 6.62
N GLY A 93 -5.43 1.58 6.27
CA GLY A 93 -6.00 0.43 5.57
C GLY A 93 -5.74 0.45 4.06
N ALA A 94 -5.31 1.59 3.49
CA ALA A 94 -5.08 1.69 2.06
C ALA A 94 -3.89 0.84 1.61
N PRO A 95 -3.97 0.13 0.47
CA PRO A 95 -2.84 -0.60 -0.10
C PRO A 95 -1.60 0.26 -0.27
N LEU A 96 -1.79 1.54 -0.65
CA LEU A 96 -0.74 2.52 -0.89
C LEU A 96 0.06 2.92 0.36
N ALA A 97 -0.50 2.67 1.56
CA ALA A 97 0.08 2.96 2.86
C ALA A 97 0.87 1.79 3.45
N GLN A 98 0.84 0.61 2.83
CA GLN A 98 1.46 -0.59 3.39
C GLN A 98 3.00 -0.53 3.34
N PRO A 99 3.72 -1.19 4.26
CA PRO A 99 5.18 -1.08 4.40
C PRO A 99 5.94 -1.35 3.10
N ARG A 100 5.55 -2.38 2.34
CA ARG A 100 6.15 -2.69 1.03
C ARG A 100 6.06 -1.51 0.08
N ASN A 101 4.88 -0.91 -0.05
CA ASN A 101 4.62 0.18 -0.98
C ASN A 101 5.41 1.43 -0.60
N VAL A 102 5.43 1.77 0.70
CA VAL A 102 6.19 2.91 1.21
C VAL A 102 7.69 2.73 0.95
N LEU A 103 8.26 1.61 1.38
CA LEU A 103 9.71 1.36 1.27
C LEU A 103 10.12 1.22 -0.20
N MET A 104 9.51 0.29 -0.94
CA MET A 104 9.91 0.02 -2.32
C MET A 104 9.59 1.19 -3.26
N GLY A 105 8.43 1.85 -3.08
CA GLY A 105 8.05 3.01 -3.87
C GLY A 105 9.08 4.14 -3.74
N GLN A 106 9.47 4.48 -2.51
CA GLN A 106 10.46 5.53 -2.25
C GLN A 106 11.86 5.15 -2.80
N ILE A 107 12.29 3.90 -2.63
CA ILE A 107 13.58 3.42 -3.13
C ILE A 107 13.62 3.46 -4.66
N ILE A 108 12.63 2.87 -5.34
CA ILE A 108 12.56 2.85 -6.80
C ILE A 108 12.56 4.26 -7.36
N SER A 109 11.73 5.13 -6.82
CA SER A 109 11.60 6.51 -7.28
C SER A 109 12.87 7.32 -7.08
N SER A 110 13.56 7.13 -5.97
CA SER A 110 14.83 7.80 -5.68
C SER A 110 15.93 7.35 -6.64
N ILE A 111 16.04 6.04 -6.90
CA ILE A 111 17.02 5.51 -7.86
C ILE A 111 16.74 6.06 -9.25
N VAL A 112 15.50 5.98 -9.72
CA VAL A 112 15.11 6.49 -11.05
C VAL A 112 15.37 7.99 -11.16
N GLY A 113 14.96 8.77 -10.15
CA GLY A 113 15.17 10.21 -10.13
C GLY A 113 16.64 10.60 -10.25
N VAL A 114 17.51 9.99 -9.43
CA VAL A 114 18.96 10.24 -9.47
C VAL A 114 19.57 9.78 -10.79
N CYS A 115 19.22 8.59 -11.29
CA CYS A 115 19.76 8.07 -12.55
C CYS A 115 19.40 8.99 -13.73
N ILE A 116 18.12 9.37 -13.86
CA ILE A 116 17.68 10.20 -14.99
C ILE A 116 18.25 11.62 -14.87
N GLN A 117 18.26 12.20 -13.66
CA GLN A 117 18.88 13.50 -13.44
C GLN A 117 20.38 13.49 -13.85
N LYS A 118 21.12 12.45 -13.45
CA LYS A 118 22.54 12.32 -13.85
C LYS A 118 22.71 12.14 -15.35
N LEU A 119 21.83 11.40 -16.01
CA LEU A 119 21.84 11.25 -17.46
C LEU A 119 21.68 12.61 -18.17
N PHE A 120 20.75 13.44 -17.70
CA PHE A 120 20.56 14.79 -18.21
C PHE A 120 21.74 15.72 -17.91
N SER A 121 22.47 15.48 -16.82
CA SER A 121 23.66 16.26 -16.46
C SER A 121 24.84 16.11 -17.45
N LEU A 122 24.86 15.07 -18.29
CA LEU A 122 25.96 14.76 -19.20
C LEU A 122 26.11 15.77 -20.31
N SER A 123 25.06 16.52 -20.66
CA SER A 123 25.11 17.52 -21.74
C SER A 123 24.58 18.87 -21.28
N GLU A 124 25.02 19.94 -21.96
CA GLU A 124 24.50 21.30 -21.70
C GLU A 124 23.01 21.41 -21.99
N GLY A 125 22.55 20.81 -23.09
CA GLY A 125 21.14 20.77 -23.44
C GLY A 125 20.31 20.03 -22.40
N GLY A 126 20.86 18.95 -21.82
CA GLY A 126 20.21 18.23 -20.72
C GLY A 126 20.11 19.08 -19.46
N ARG A 127 21.18 19.73 -19.05
CA ARG A 127 21.21 20.66 -17.91
C ARG A 127 20.22 21.82 -18.05
N ALA A 128 20.04 22.33 -19.25
CA ALA A 128 19.08 23.40 -19.54
C ALA A 128 17.61 22.92 -19.47
N ASN A 129 17.38 21.60 -19.50
CA ASN A 129 16.06 20.98 -19.57
C ASN A 129 15.76 20.02 -18.41
N TYR A 130 16.15 20.32 -17.17
CA TYR A 130 15.87 19.49 -16.00
C TYR A 130 14.37 19.30 -15.72
N TRP A 131 13.51 20.19 -16.22
CA TRP A 131 12.07 19.99 -16.18
C TRP A 131 11.62 18.70 -16.89
N ALA A 132 12.25 18.41 -18.05
CA ALA A 132 11.98 17.19 -18.81
C ALA A 132 12.53 15.94 -18.08
N SER A 133 13.71 16.08 -17.44
CA SER A 133 14.28 15.05 -16.56
C SER A 133 13.31 14.69 -15.44
N GLY A 134 12.74 15.68 -14.75
CA GLY A 134 11.77 15.47 -13.70
C GLY A 134 10.49 14.77 -14.18
N ALA A 135 9.92 15.24 -15.30
CA ALA A 135 8.74 14.63 -15.89
C ALA A 135 8.98 13.15 -16.29
N LEU A 136 10.13 12.88 -16.92
CA LEU A 136 10.53 11.50 -17.28
C LEU A 136 10.73 10.63 -16.05
N SER A 137 11.35 11.17 -14.99
CA SER A 137 11.57 10.44 -13.73
C SER A 137 10.26 10.01 -13.09
N VAL A 138 9.26 10.87 -13.05
CA VAL A 138 7.92 10.54 -12.52
C VAL A 138 7.24 9.47 -13.37
N GLY A 139 7.26 9.60 -14.70
CA GLY A 139 6.64 8.64 -15.63
C GLY A 139 7.26 7.24 -15.49
N VAL A 140 8.59 7.16 -15.52
CA VAL A 140 9.32 5.88 -15.38
C VAL A 140 9.10 5.28 -13.99
N SER A 141 9.19 6.09 -12.92
CA SER A 141 8.95 5.60 -11.55
C SER A 141 7.54 5.06 -11.37
N SER A 142 6.53 5.76 -11.88
CA SER A 142 5.13 5.32 -11.82
C SER A 142 4.94 3.98 -12.54
N THR A 143 5.53 3.83 -13.71
CA THR A 143 5.48 2.56 -14.47
C THR A 143 6.15 1.42 -13.71
N LEU A 144 7.35 1.66 -13.17
CA LEU A 144 8.06 0.65 -12.39
C LEU A 144 7.30 0.28 -11.11
N MET A 145 6.76 1.25 -10.38
CA MET A 145 5.94 0.96 -9.19
C MET A 145 4.72 0.11 -9.54
N SER A 146 4.12 0.30 -10.71
CA SER A 146 2.99 -0.53 -11.17
C SER A 146 3.43 -1.96 -11.50
N ILE A 147 4.56 -2.13 -12.20
CA ILE A 147 5.13 -3.44 -12.51
C ILE A 147 5.50 -4.20 -11.22
N PHE A 148 6.12 -3.50 -10.27
CA PHE A 148 6.52 -4.08 -8.98
C PHE A 148 5.37 -4.16 -7.95
N ASN A 149 4.16 -3.77 -8.32
CA ASN A 149 2.98 -3.73 -7.45
C ASN A 149 3.26 -3.06 -6.08
N CYS A 150 3.94 -1.91 -6.13
CA CYS A 150 4.34 -1.15 -4.95
C CYS A 150 4.04 0.35 -5.09
N VAL A 151 2.89 0.68 -5.68
CA VAL A 151 2.49 2.07 -5.91
C VAL A 151 2.38 2.83 -4.59
N HIS A 152 3.15 3.92 -4.48
CA HIS A 152 3.15 4.86 -3.36
C HIS A 152 3.19 6.28 -3.91
N PRO A 153 2.06 7.00 -4.00
CA PRO A 153 1.97 8.28 -4.68
C PRO A 153 2.98 9.34 -4.20
N PRO A 154 3.28 9.47 -2.90
CA PRO A 154 4.31 10.41 -2.44
C PRO A 154 5.69 10.19 -3.06
N ALA A 155 6.01 8.96 -3.48
CA ALA A 155 7.27 8.62 -4.13
C ALA A 155 7.44 9.30 -5.50
N GLY A 156 6.34 9.71 -6.14
CA GLY A 156 6.39 10.54 -7.35
C GLY A 156 7.12 11.88 -7.13
N ALA A 157 6.89 12.54 -5.99
CA ALA A 157 7.65 13.72 -5.61
C ALA A 157 9.14 13.39 -5.38
N SER A 158 9.44 12.24 -4.77
CA SER A 158 10.82 11.79 -4.55
C SER A 158 11.55 11.51 -5.87
N ALA A 159 10.87 11.06 -6.91
CA ALA A 159 11.45 10.92 -8.25
C ALA A 159 11.75 12.27 -8.92
N LEU A 160 10.91 13.27 -8.66
CA LEU A 160 11.00 14.60 -9.25
C LEU A 160 12.14 15.44 -8.65
N LEU A 161 12.32 15.36 -7.34
CA LEU A 161 13.21 16.24 -6.56
C LEU A 161 14.66 16.29 -7.08
N PRO A 162 15.36 15.20 -7.45
CA PRO A 162 16.72 15.28 -7.96
C PRO A 162 16.87 16.19 -9.19
N SER A 163 15.79 16.39 -9.95
CA SER A 163 15.79 17.25 -11.13
C SER A 163 15.50 18.72 -10.83
N ILE A 164 14.64 19.02 -9.87
CA ILE A 164 14.14 20.37 -9.61
C ILE A 164 14.78 21.06 -8.40
N ASP A 165 15.27 20.30 -7.43
CA ASP A 165 15.86 20.81 -6.20
C ASP A 165 17.38 20.70 -6.27
N GLU A 166 18.07 21.85 -6.11
CA GLU A 166 19.52 21.93 -6.22
C GLU A 166 20.21 21.23 -5.05
N GLN A 167 19.69 21.38 -3.84
CA GLN A 167 20.23 20.73 -2.64
C GLN A 167 20.18 19.20 -2.77
N ILE A 168 19.06 18.66 -3.25
CA ILE A 168 18.90 17.23 -3.50
C ILE A 168 19.81 16.75 -4.65
N ARG A 169 19.99 17.57 -5.68
CA ARG A 169 20.89 17.27 -6.79
C ARG A 169 22.34 17.14 -6.33
N ASP A 170 22.78 18.05 -5.46
CA ASP A 170 24.13 18.06 -4.90
C ASP A 170 24.39 16.85 -3.98
N MET A 171 23.39 16.40 -3.26
CA MET A 171 23.48 15.16 -2.50
C MET A 171 23.76 13.94 -3.38
N SER A 172 23.34 13.96 -4.64
CA SER A 172 23.58 12.87 -5.56
C SER A 172 23.11 11.52 -4.99
N TRP A 173 23.98 10.50 -4.94
CA TRP A 173 23.63 9.17 -4.42
C TRP A 173 23.35 9.13 -2.91
N TRP A 174 23.74 10.13 -2.13
CA TRP A 174 23.39 10.22 -0.71
C TRP A 174 21.90 10.47 -0.48
N TYR A 175 21.19 10.90 -1.51
CA TYR A 175 19.73 10.97 -1.48
C TYR A 175 19.07 9.62 -1.22
N LEU A 176 19.61 8.52 -1.75
CA LEU A 176 19.04 7.17 -1.58
C LEU A 176 19.07 6.69 -0.12
N PRO A 177 20.20 6.66 0.61
CA PRO A 177 20.19 6.30 2.03
C PRO A 177 19.32 7.22 2.88
N MET A 178 19.22 8.51 2.57
CA MET A 178 18.29 9.41 3.25
C MET A 178 16.84 8.95 3.06
N GLN A 179 16.44 8.59 1.85
CA GLN A 179 15.10 8.07 1.54
C GLN A 179 14.82 6.75 2.26
N ILE A 180 15.78 5.85 2.31
CA ILE A 180 15.63 4.56 3.01
C ILE A 180 15.41 4.80 4.52
N VAL A 181 16.26 5.62 5.15
CA VAL A 181 16.15 5.93 6.59
C VAL A 181 14.81 6.59 6.88
N SER A 182 14.41 7.59 6.09
CA SER A 182 13.13 8.29 6.27
C SER A 182 11.94 7.34 6.13
N SER A 183 11.95 6.45 5.13
CA SER A 183 10.89 5.46 4.93
C SER A 183 10.78 4.48 6.09
N VAL A 184 11.92 3.98 6.57
CA VAL A 184 11.96 3.07 7.72
C VAL A 184 11.41 3.76 8.97
N LEU A 185 11.79 5.00 9.23
CA LEU A 185 11.32 5.76 10.39
C LEU A 185 9.81 6.03 10.34
N ILE A 186 9.27 6.44 9.18
CA ILE A 186 7.82 6.64 9.02
C ILE A 186 7.05 5.34 9.26
N VAL A 187 7.49 4.22 8.65
CA VAL A 187 6.85 2.91 8.87
C VAL A 187 6.97 2.49 10.33
N PHE A 188 8.12 2.71 10.97
CA PHE A 188 8.32 2.39 12.38
C PHE A 188 7.36 3.16 13.30
N VAL A 189 7.18 4.46 13.08
CA VAL A 189 6.20 5.26 13.84
C VAL A 189 4.78 4.76 13.55
N ALA A 190 4.45 4.43 12.30
CA ALA A 190 3.14 3.87 11.93
C ALA A 190 2.86 2.53 12.62
N LEU A 191 3.88 1.66 12.75
CA LEU A 191 3.76 0.40 13.48
C LEU A 191 3.49 0.61 14.97
N ILE A 192 4.07 1.63 15.58
CA ILE A 192 3.83 1.94 17.00
C ILE A 192 2.44 2.55 17.16
N THR A 193 2.17 3.67 16.49
CA THR A 193 0.96 4.46 16.70
C THR A 193 -0.28 3.77 16.14
N GLY A 194 -0.19 3.21 14.94
CA GLY A 194 -1.29 2.54 14.26
C GLY A 194 -1.73 1.22 14.90
N ASN A 195 -0.99 0.69 15.89
CA ASN A 195 -1.35 -0.52 16.65
C ASN A 195 -1.78 -0.24 18.10
N ILE A 196 -2.00 1.02 18.46
CA ILE A 196 -2.59 1.39 19.75
C ILE A 196 -4.10 1.20 19.70
N ILE A 197 -4.79 1.79 18.74
CA ILE A 197 -6.24 1.83 18.60
C ILE A 197 -6.70 1.06 17.36
N ARG A 198 -6.01 1.19 16.24
CA ARG A 198 -6.30 0.54 14.95
C ARG A 198 -5.36 -0.64 14.71
N THR A 199 -5.29 -1.16 13.51
CA THR A 199 -4.37 -2.25 13.11
C THR A 199 -3.59 -1.86 11.87
N TYR A 200 -2.25 -1.85 11.99
CA TYR A 200 -1.31 -1.57 10.90
C TYR A 200 -0.08 -2.50 11.01
N PRO A 201 0.41 -3.07 9.92
CA PRO A 201 -0.12 -3.03 8.55
C PRO A 201 -1.29 -4.01 8.34
N SER A 202 -2.08 -3.78 7.28
CA SER A 202 -3.09 -4.75 6.85
C SER A 202 -2.43 -6.00 6.28
N TYR A 203 -1.30 -5.84 5.58
CA TYR A 203 -0.43 -6.91 5.11
C TYR A 203 1.01 -6.40 4.93
N TRP A 204 1.98 -7.31 5.00
CA TRP A 204 3.40 -6.96 4.89
C TRP A 204 3.90 -6.97 3.45
N TRP A 205 3.44 -7.90 2.63
CA TRP A 205 3.91 -8.08 1.26
C TRP A 205 2.79 -7.93 0.23
N SER A 206 1.78 -8.77 0.31
CA SER A 206 0.66 -8.81 -0.63
C SER A 206 -0.62 -9.21 0.11
N PRO A 207 -1.80 -8.71 -0.27
CA PRO A 207 -3.07 -9.21 0.22
C PRO A 207 -3.37 -10.63 -0.26
N SER A 208 -2.77 -11.05 -1.39
CA SER A 208 -2.94 -12.37 -1.96
C SER A 208 -2.21 -13.45 -1.16
N PRO A 209 -2.64 -14.71 -1.20
CA PRO A 209 -1.96 -15.84 -0.55
C PRO A 209 -0.49 -15.94 -0.99
N LEU A 210 0.39 -16.23 -0.04
CA LEU A 210 1.84 -16.36 -0.25
C LEU A 210 2.28 -17.82 -0.12
N GLY A 211 3.31 -18.22 -0.90
CA GLY A 211 3.93 -19.54 -0.84
C GLY A 211 3.35 -20.54 -1.84
N LYS A 212 3.87 -21.76 -1.82
CA LYS A 212 3.57 -22.84 -2.78
C LYS A 212 2.11 -23.29 -2.84
N ASN A 213 1.25 -22.82 -1.91
CA ASN A 213 -0.17 -23.18 -1.89
C ASN A 213 -1.01 -22.44 -2.94
N GLN A 214 -0.43 -21.53 -3.73
CA GLN A 214 -1.13 -20.92 -4.86
C GLN A 214 -1.53 -21.93 -5.95
N GLY A 215 -0.74 -23.00 -6.13
CA GLY A 215 -1.02 -24.02 -7.15
C GLY A 215 -2.24 -24.91 -6.87
N GLN A 216 -2.82 -24.85 -5.67
CA GLN A 216 -4.04 -25.61 -5.34
C GLN A 216 -5.32 -24.78 -5.38
N GLN A 217 -5.23 -23.44 -5.41
CA GLN A 217 -6.42 -22.58 -5.56
C GLN A 217 -6.66 -22.12 -7.00
N GLU A 218 -5.66 -22.11 -7.88
CA GLU A 218 -5.86 -21.82 -9.32
C GLU A 218 -6.20 -23.06 -10.17
N SER A 219 -6.09 -24.26 -9.60
CA SER A 219 -6.44 -25.53 -10.29
C SER A 219 -7.81 -26.10 -9.87
N VAL A 220 -8.60 -25.33 -9.13
CA VAL A 220 -9.99 -25.63 -8.89
C VAL A 220 -10.79 -24.54 -9.54
N GLU A 221 -11.14 -24.77 -10.83
CA GLU A 221 -12.43 -24.53 -11.42
C GLU A 221 -12.35 -24.30 -12.92
N GLU A 222 -12.25 -25.39 -13.66
CA GLU A 222 -13.21 -25.61 -14.74
C GLU A 222 -14.20 -26.64 -14.20
N PRO A 223 -15.41 -26.29 -13.85
CA PRO A 223 -16.40 -27.27 -13.49
C PRO A 223 -16.92 -27.92 -14.77
N LYS A 224 -16.63 -29.21 -14.92
CA LYS A 224 -17.52 -30.10 -15.66
C LYS A 224 -18.86 -30.08 -14.95
N SER A 225 -19.91 -29.86 -15.76
CA SER A 225 -21.31 -30.02 -15.43
C SER A 225 -21.58 -31.04 -14.32
N ASP A 226 -22.18 -30.58 -13.22
CA ASP A 226 -23.43 -31.07 -12.66
C ASP A 226 -23.63 -30.48 -11.25
N THR A 227 -24.83 -29.87 -11.07
CA THR A 227 -25.52 -29.67 -9.80
C THR A 227 -25.04 -28.56 -8.86
N SER A 228 -25.81 -27.46 -8.83
CA SER A 228 -26.01 -26.49 -7.73
C SER A 228 -24.80 -26.22 -6.81
N SER A 229 -23.99 -25.22 -7.13
CA SER A 229 -22.98 -24.68 -6.20
C SER A 229 -23.59 -23.56 -5.35
N GLU A 230 -23.86 -23.87 -4.07
CA GLU A 230 -24.08 -22.86 -3.04
C GLU A 230 -22.74 -22.16 -2.76
N ARG A 231 -22.54 -20.95 -3.26
CA ARG A 231 -21.57 -20.00 -2.70
C ARG A 231 -22.22 -19.46 -1.43
N GLU A 232 -21.50 -19.38 -0.32
CA GLU A 232 -22.03 -19.00 0.99
C GLU A 232 -23.02 -17.82 0.88
N GLY A 233 -24.31 -18.10 0.99
CA GLY A 233 -25.42 -17.14 1.05
C GLY A 233 -26.06 -16.71 -0.28
N VAL A 234 -25.54 -17.11 -1.44
CA VAL A 234 -26.10 -16.75 -2.76
C VAL A 234 -26.44 -18.00 -3.56
N THR A 235 -27.68 -18.11 -4.02
CA THR A 235 -28.16 -19.23 -4.85
C THR A 235 -28.29 -18.78 -6.30
N LEU A 236 -27.57 -19.44 -7.22
CA LEU A 236 -27.68 -19.19 -8.66
C LEU A 236 -28.87 -19.96 -9.22
N ILE A 237 -29.74 -19.30 -9.99
CA ILE A 237 -30.93 -19.91 -10.60
C ILE A 237 -30.93 -19.69 -12.11
N PRO A 238 -30.97 -20.77 -12.91
CA PRO A 238 -31.11 -20.67 -14.37
C PRO A 238 -32.47 -20.04 -14.76
N GLY A 239 -32.44 -19.09 -15.69
CA GLY A 239 -33.65 -18.46 -16.21
C GLY A 239 -34.27 -17.37 -15.34
N LEU A 240 -33.66 -16.99 -14.22
CA LEU A 240 -34.04 -15.82 -13.43
C LEU A 240 -33.71 -14.56 -14.24
N LYS A 241 -34.60 -13.55 -14.27
CA LYS A 241 -34.40 -12.31 -15.05
C LYS A 241 -33.90 -11.12 -14.22
N SER A 242 -33.83 -11.26 -12.90
CA SER A 242 -33.45 -10.21 -11.95
C SER A 242 -32.88 -10.81 -10.68
N ILE A 243 -32.02 -10.03 -10.00
CA ILE A 243 -31.54 -10.41 -8.66
C ILE A 243 -32.68 -10.22 -7.66
N GLU A 244 -33.03 -11.28 -6.94
CA GLU A 244 -34.06 -11.25 -5.91
C GLU A 244 -33.42 -11.35 -4.51
N LEU A 245 -33.62 -10.32 -3.70
CA LEU A 245 -33.11 -10.21 -2.33
C LEU A 245 -34.25 -10.43 -1.34
N SER A 246 -34.17 -11.50 -0.58
CA SER A 246 -35.12 -11.82 0.49
C SER A 246 -34.41 -11.86 1.86
N THR A 247 -35.17 -11.81 2.93
CA THR A 247 -34.63 -11.98 4.30
C THR A 247 -33.99 -13.36 4.50
N THR A 248 -34.35 -14.37 3.71
CA THR A 248 -33.89 -15.76 3.85
C THR A 248 -32.88 -16.17 2.77
N SER A 249 -32.94 -15.58 1.57
CA SER A 249 -32.11 -16.00 0.42
C SER A 249 -31.76 -14.83 -0.50
N ILE A 250 -30.63 -14.95 -1.18
CA ILE A 250 -30.20 -14.08 -2.28
C ILE A 250 -30.21 -14.96 -3.54
N LEU A 251 -31.11 -14.66 -4.46
CA LEU A 251 -31.24 -15.37 -5.73
C LEU A 251 -30.64 -14.53 -6.84
N VAL A 252 -29.71 -15.10 -7.60
CA VAL A 252 -29.00 -14.43 -8.69
C VAL A 252 -29.17 -15.22 -9.97
N PRO A 253 -29.40 -14.55 -11.13
CA PRO A 253 -29.38 -15.21 -12.42
C PRO A 253 -28.02 -15.87 -12.68
N GLU A 254 -28.01 -17.10 -13.20
CA GLU A 254 -26.78 -17.84 -13.51
C GLU A 254 -25.90 -17.11 -14.56
N GLU A 255 -26.49 -16.23 -15.36
CA GLU A 255 -25.84 -15.44 -16.39
C GLU A 255 -25.08 -14.21 -15.85
N VAL A 256 -25.25 -13.88 -14.56
CA VAL A 256 -24.63 -12.72 -13.90
C VAL A 256 -23.45 -13.19 -13.08
N ASP A 257 -22.25 -12.84 -13.54
CA ASP A 257 -21.02 -13.08 -12.77
C ASP A 257 -20.79 -11.92 -11.78
N LEU A 258 -20.97 -12.21 -10.49
CA LEU A 258 -20.78 -11.25 -9.42
C LEU A 258 -19.37 -11.38 -8.84
N SER A 259 -18.70 -10.25 -8.69
CA SER A 259 -17.44 -10.14 -7.95
C SER A 259 -17.66 -10.39 -6.44
N GLU A 260 -16.60 -10.76 -5.70
CA GLU A 260 -16.66 -10.95 -4.24
C GLU A 260 -17.19 -9.72 -3.50
N LEU A 261 -16.84 -8.51 -3.95
CA LEU A 261 -17.33 -7.24 -3.39
C LEU A 261 -18.84 -7.06 -3.58
N GLU A 262 -19.38 -7.46 -4.72
CA GLU A 262 -20.82 -7.36 -5.02
C GLU A 262 -21.61 -8.38 -4.19
N ILE A 263 -21.08 -9.57 -4.00
CA ILE A 263 -21.66 -10.60 -3.11
C ILE A 263 -21.67 -10.09 -1.67
N GLU A 264 -20.58 -9.54 -1.16
CA GLU A 264 -20.49 -8.97 0.19
C GLU A 264 -21.49 -7.82 0.38
N TRP A 265 -21.65 -6.98 -0.64
CA TRP A 265 -22.62 -5.89 -0.63
C TRP A 265 -24.07 -6.40 -0.60
N LEU A 266 -24.41 -7.43 -1.37
CA LEU A 266 -25.73 -8.08 -1.35
C LEU A 266 -26.01 -8.74 0.01
N CYS A 267 -25.04 -9.40 0.63
CA CYS A 267 -25.14 -9.95 1.97
C CYS A 267 -25.37 -8.86 3.02
N THR A 268 -24.72 -7.72 2.89
CA THR A 268 -24.91 -6.55 3.76
C THR A 268 -26.32 -6.00 3.64
N LEU A 269 -26.86 -5.89 2.41
CA LEU A 269 -28.24 -5.48 2.17
C LEU A 269 -29.24 -6.47 2.74
N GLN A 270 -29.01 -7.78 2.59
CA GLN A 270 -29.84 -8.81 3.18
C GLN A 270 -29.90 -8.69 4.71
N ASN A 271 -28.78 -8.45 5.36
CA ASN A 271 -28.71 -8.26 6.81
C ASN A 271 -29.50 -7.04 7.28
N ARG A 272 -29.54 -5.98 6.50
CA ARG A 272 -30.40 -4.80 6.76
C ARG A 272 -31.89 -5.11 6.65
N LEU A 273 -32.27 -6.03 5.75
CA LEU A 273 -33.66 -6.48 5.61
C LEU A 273 -34.12 -7.36 6.78
N LYS A 274 -33.20 -8.02 7.49
CA LYS A 274 -33.51 -8.90 8.64
C LYS A 274 -33.92 -8.17 9.91
N GLY A 275 -33.76 -6.86 10.00
CA GLY A 275 -34.22 -6.03 11.11
C GLY A 275 -33.28 -4.87 11.44
N PRO A 276 -33.74 -3.90 12.24
CA PRO A 276 -32.87 -2.79 12.65
C PRO A 276 -31.73 -3.33 13.49
N LEU A 277 -30.51 -2.88 13.19
CA LEU A 277 -29.36 -3.05 14.08
C LEU A 277 -29.77 -2.47 15.44
N PRO A 278 -29.56 -3.20 16.57
CA PRO A 278 -29.79 -2.61 17.88
C PRO A 278 -28.91 -1.38 18.03
N VAL A 279 -29.54 -0.28 18.45
CA VAL A 279 -28.94 1.04 18.72
C VAL A 279 -27.88 0.91 19.82
#